data_e592b02e9f20c710ab0c434c52ae6880
#
_entry.id   e592b02e9f20c710ab0c434c52ae6880
#
_cell.length_a   1.000
_cell.length_b   1.000
_cell.length_c   1.000
_cell.angle_alpha   90.00
_cell.angle_beta   90.00
_cell.angle_gamma   90.00
#
_symmetry.space_group_name_H-M   'P 1'
#
loop_
_entity.id
_entity.type
_entity.pdbx_description
1 polymer ?
#
loop_
_entity_poly.entity_id
_entity_poly.type
_entity_poly.pdbx_seq_one_letter_code
_entity_poly.pdbx_strand_id
1 'polypeptide(L)'
;MKEILPNEVNALLKGYSPVHIIDVREVDEVKTGKIPKALNIPLGLVEFRMQDLDKSKEYIIVCRSGGRSSRAAQLLEDHGYKVLNMMGGMNEWEGPTE
;
A
#
# COMPACT_ATOMS: atom_id res chain seq x y z
N MET A 1 -9.37 -9.00 7.42
CA MET A 1 -8.40 -8.30 6.56
C MET A 1 -7.03 -8.91 6.72
N LYS A 2 -6.38 -9.22 5.62
CA LYS A 2 -5.03 -9.80 5.64
C LYS A 2 -3.97 -8.74 5.88
N GLU A 3 -2.88 -9.14 6.53
CA GLU A 3 -1.76 -8.26 6.81
C GLU A 3 -0.45 -8.87 6.30
N ILE A 4 0.54 -8.02 6.07
CA ILE A 4 1.85 -8.43 5.59
C ILE A 4 2.91 -7.59 6.31
N LEU A 5 4.06 -8.19 6.59
CA LEU A 5 5.16 -7.50 7.26
C LEU A 5 6.03 -6.73 6.25
N PRO A 6 6.66 -5.62 6.66
CA PRO A 6 7.53 -4.86 5.76
C PRO A 6 8.65 -5.69 5.13
N ASN A 7 9.30 -6.58 5.89
CA ASN A 7 10.35 -7.41 5.34
C ASN A 7 9.82 -8.41 4.31
N GLU A 8 8.58 -8.84 4.44
CA GLU A 8 7.94 -9.70 3.45
C GLU A 8 7.67 -8.93 2.16
N VAL A 9 7.22 -7.67 2.27
CA VAL A 9 7.05 -6.80 1.11
C VAL A 9 8.37 -6.60 0.39
N ASN A 10 9.43 -6.31 1.15
CA ASN A 10 10.76 -6.10 0.57
C ASN A 10 11.25 -7.36 -0.15
N ALA A 11 10.98 -8.54 0.39
CA ALA A 11 11.32 -9.80 -0.27
C ALA A 11 10.56 -9.96 -1.59
N LEU A 12 9.27 -9.61 -1.62
CA LEU A 12 8.47 -9.66 -2.84
C LEU A 12 9.02 -8.73 -3.93
N LEU A 13 9.50 -7.54 -3.55
CA LEU A 13 10.07 -6.59 -4.49
C LEU A 13 11.33 -7.13 -5.19
N LYS A 14 12.04 -8.04 -4.55
CA LYS A 14 13.24 -8.66 -5.11
C LYS A 14 12.93 -9.84 -6.02
N GLY A 15 11.68 -10.30 -6.03
CA GLY A 15 11.25 -11.42 -6.85
C GLY A 15 10.88 -11.02 -8.27
N TYR A 16 10.43 -11.99 -9.06
CA TYR A 16 10.08 -11.78 -10.46
C TYR A 16 8.59 -11.48 -10.67
N SER A 17 7.74 -11.78 -9.69
CA SER A 17 6.30 -11.53 -9.81
C SER A 17 6.01 -10.05 -9.61
N PRO A 18 5.05 -9.49 -10.35
CA PRO A 18 4.64 -8.10 -10.15
C PRO A 18 4.08 -7.88 -8.74
N VAL A 19 4.46 -6.76 -8.12
CA VAL A 19 3.94 -6.35 -6.82
C VAL A 19 3.25 -5.01 -7.00
N HIS A 20 2.02 -4.91 -6.49
CA HIS A 20 1.22 -3.70 -6.61
C HIS A 20 1.07 -3.06 -5.24
N ILE A 21 1.67 -1.88 -5.07
CA ILE A 21 1.68 -1.17 -3.78
C ILE A 21 0.95 0.16 -3.95
N ILE A 22 0.05 0.44 -3.02
CA ILE A 22 -0.65 1.72 -2.94
C ILE A 22 -0.25 2.39 -1.64
N ASP A 23 0.38 3.56 -1.74
CA ASP A 23 0.76 4.38 -0.60
C ASP A 23 -0.34 5.42 -0.38
N VAL A 24 -1.04 5.33 0.76
CA VAL A 24 -2.17 6.19 1.06
C VAL A 24 -1.81 7.39 1.93
N ARG A 25 -0.50 7.68 2.06
CA ARG A 25 -0.04 8.89 2.72
C ARG A 25 -0.33 10.11 1.86
N GLU A 26 -0.21 11.28 2.47
CA GLU A 26 -0.35 12.54 1.74
C GLU A 26 0.86 12.78 0.84
N VAL A 27 0.68 13.58 -0.20
CA VAL A 27 1.72 13.86 -1.19
C VAL A 27 3.01 14.36 -0.54
N ASP A 28 2.90 15.23 0.47
CA ASP A 28 4.08 15.79 1.15
C ASP A 28 4.86 14.71 1.91
N GLU A 29 4.17 13.75 2.49
CA GLU A 29 4.82 12.63 3.17
C GLU A 29 5.59 11.74 2.17
N VAL A 30 4.98 11.48 1.03
CA VAL A 30 5.57 10.64 -0.03
C VAL A 30 6.85 11.27 -0.58
N LYS A 31 6.94 12.59 -0.63
CA LYS A 31 8.14 13.29 -1.09
C LYS A 31 9.38 13.00 -0.23
N THR A 32 9.19 12.58 1.00
CA THR A 32 10.32 12.24 1.89
C THR A 32 10.88 10.85 1.62
N GLY A 33 10.27 10.10 0.73
CA GLY A 33 10.68 8.75 0.35
C GLY A 33 9.49 7.81 0.34
N LYS A 34 9.45 6.94 -0.67
CA LYS A 34 8.39 5.93 -0.79
C LYS A 34 8.99 4.61 -1.27
N ILE A 35 8.24 3.54 -1.14
CA ILE A 35 8.63 2.25 -1.70
C ILE A 35 8.66 2.39 -3.22
N PRO A 36 9.72 1.89 -3.88
CA PRO A 36 9.84 2.00 -5.33
C PRO A 36 8.60 1.49 -6.06
N LYS A 37 8.15 2.25 -7.05
CA LYS A 37 6.98 1.95 -7.90
C LYS A 37 5.63 1.97 -7.18
N ALA A 38 5.57 2.35 -5.90
CA ALA A 38 4.29 2.50 -5.21
C ALA A 38 3.46 3.62 -5.86
N LEU A 39 2.18 3.34 -6.03
CA LEU A 39 1.23 4.33 -6.51
C LEU A 39 0.71 5.12 -5.32
N ASN A 40 0.85 6.43 -5.36
CA ASN A 40 0.34 7.28 -4.28
C ASN A 40 -1.12 7.67 -4.53
N ILE A 41 -2.00 7.20 -3.67
CA ILE A 41 -3.41 7.60 -3.64
C ILE A 41 -3.71 7.98 -2.20
N PRO A 42 -3.68 9.28 -1.85
CA PRO A 42 -3.99 9.70 -0.49
C PRO A 42 -5.31 9.11 0.02
N LEU A 43 -5.37 8.78 1.30
CA LEU A 43 -6.53 8.10 1.88
C LEU A 43 -7.85 8.76 1.50
N GLY A 44 -7.91 10.08 1.53
CA GLY A 44 -9.14 10.81 1.21
C GLY A 44 -9.60 10.67 -0.23
N LEU A 45 -8.76 10.14 -1.13
CA LEU A 45 -9.08 9.95 -2.54
C LEU A 45 -9.29 8.47 -2.92
N VAL A 46 -9.09 7.55 -1.99
CA VAL A 46 -9.15 6.11 -2.31
C VAL A 46 -10.53 5.71 -2.85
N GLU A 47 -11.59 6.14 -2.19
CA GLU A 47 -12.95 5.80 -2.62
C GLU A 47 -13.22 6.33 -4.04
N PHE A 48 -12.81 7.56 -4.31
CA PHE A 48 -12.98 8.18 -5.63
C PHE A 48 -12.15 7.48 -6.70
N ARG A 49 -10.91 7.06 -6.36
CA ARG A 49 -9.94 6.52 -7.31
C ARG A 49 -9.97 5.00 -7.43
N MET A 50 -10.68 4.28 -6.53
CA MET A 50 -10.63 2.82 -6.53
C MET A 50 -11.14 2.19 -7.83
N GLN A 51 -12.00 2.87 -8.57
CA GLN A 51 -12.48 2.38 -9.87
C GLN A 51 -11.35 2.22 -10.90
N ASP A 52 -10.22 2.88 -10.68
CA ASP A 52 -9.04 2.76 -11.54
C ASP A 52 -8.21 1.51 -11.22
N LEU A 53 -8.54 0.81 -10.14
CA LEU A 53 -7.82 -0.38 -9.72
C LEU A 53 -8.43 -1.64 -10.33
N ASP A 54 -7.60 -2.67 -10.47
CA ASP A 54 -7.97 -3.93 -11.08
C ASP A 54 -8.28 -4.97 -9.99
N LYS A 55 -9.53 -5.43 -9.94
CA LYS A 55 -9.97 -6.40 -8.94
C LYS A 55 -9.32 -7.78 -9.08
N SER A 56 -8.70 -8.06 -10.22
CA SER A 56 -7.98 -9.32 -10.42
C SER A 56 -6.59 -9.31 -9.79
N LYS A 57 -6.09 -8.12 -9.40
CA LYS A 57 -4.77 -7.96 -8.78
C LYS A 57 -4.89 -7.87 -7.27
N GLU A 58 -3.81 -8.21 -6.59
CA GLU A 58 -3.70 -8.03 -5.14
C GLU A 58 -2.87 -6.78 -4.86
N TYR A 59 -3.35 -5.92 -3.99
CA TYR A 59 -2.69 -4.66 -3.65
C TYR A 59 -2.22 -4.66 -2.19
N ILE A 60 -1.00 -4.20 -1.98
CA ILE A 60 -0.44 -3.98 -0.65
C ILE A 60 -0.64 -2.50 -0.32
N ILE A 61 -1.32 -2.22 0.78
CA ILE A 61 -1.67 -0.86 1.16
C ILE A 61 -0.72 -0.41 2.25
N VAL A 62 -0.13 0.78 2.07
CA VAL A 62 0.94 1.31 2.91
C VAL A 62 0.60 2.71 3.38
N CYS A 63 0.90 3.00 4.65
CA CYS A 63 0.90 4.36 5.16
C CYS A 63 2.10 4.54 6.09
N ARG A 64 2.07 5.54 6.96
CA ARG A 64 3.19 5.82 7.84
C ARG A 64 3.32 4.79 8.97
N SER A 65 2.21 4.46 9.64
CA SER A 65 2.21 3.60 10.83
C SER A 65 1.26 2.41 10.77
N GLY A 66 0.45 2.29 9.72
CA GLY A 66 -0.48 1.18 9.52
C GLY A 66 -1.96 1.53 9.75
N GLY A 67 -2.28 2.66 10.36
CA GLY A 67 -3.67 3.04 10.65
C GLY A 67 -4.47 3.47 9.44
N ARG A 68 -3.94 4.42 8.66
CA ARG A 68 -4.62 4.89 7.45
C ARG A 68 -4.71 3.78 6.41
N SER A 69 -3.65 2.99 6.26
CA SER A 69 -3.64 1.87 5.32
C SER A 69 -4.63 0.78 5.72
N SER A 70 -4.82 0.54 7.01
CA SER A 70 -5.84 -0.38 7.51
C SER A 70 -7.24 0.09 7.09
N ARG A 71 -7.53 1.38 7.24
CA ARG A 71 -8.82 1.95 6.84
C ARG A 71 -9.03 1.86 5.33
N ALA A 72 -8.01 2.18 4.54
CA ALA A 72 -8.07 2.08 3.09
C ALA A 72 -8.27 0.63 2.65
N ALA A 73 -7.53 -0.30 3.27
CA ALA A 73 -7.65 -1.72 2.95
C ALA A 73 -9.05 -2.24 3.24
N GLN A 74 -9.63 -1.84 4.37
CA GLN A 74 -10.99 -2.25 4.72
C GLN A 74 -12.00 -1.73 3.70
N LEU A 75 -11.88 -0.46 3.31
CA LEU A 75 -12.74 0.13 2.29
C LEU A 75 -12.64 -0.65 0.97
N LEU A 76 -11.43 -0.93 0.53
CA LEU A 76 -11.20 -1.65 -0.73
C LEU A 76 -11.72 -3.09 -0.65
N GLU A 77 -11.49 -3.77 0.46
CA GLU A 77 -11.98 -5.13 0.67
C GLU A 77 -13.51 -5.17 0.62
N ASP A 78 -14.16 -4.20 1.26
CA ASP A 78 -15.62 -4.11 1.26
C ASP A 78 -16.18 -3.91 -0.15
N HIS A 79 -15.38 -3.38 -1.07
CA HIS A 79 -15.76 -3.18 -2.48
C HIS A 79 -15.23 -4.27 -3.42
N GLY A 80 -14.76 -5.39 -2.86
CA GLY A 80 -14.39 -6.57 -3.65
C GLY A 80 -12.95 -6.59 -4.16
N TYR A 81 -12.08 -5.70 -3.67
CA TYR A 81 -10.66 -5.73 -4.02
C TYR A 81 -9.88 -6.66 -3.11
N LYS A 82 -8.81 -7.24 -3.63
CA LYS A 82 -7.89 -8.09 -2.86
C LYS A 82 -6.79 -7.20 -2.30
N VAL A 83 -6.69 -7.12 -0.99
CA VAL A 83 -5.74 -6.21 -0.34
C VAL A 83 -5.05 -6.85 0.85
N LEU A 84 -3.85 -6.32 1.15
CA LEU A 84 -3.08 -6.64 2.34
C LEU A 84 -2.66 -5.32 2.97
N ASN A 85 -2.78 -5.20 4.29
CA ASN A 85 -2.28 -4.03 5.00
C ASN A 85 -0.84 -4.29 5.46
N MET A 86 0.10 -3.41 5.08
CA MET A 86 1.48 -3.52 5.57
C MET A 86 1.55 -3.03 7.01
N MET A 87 1.80 -3.95 7.93
CA MET A 87 1.86 -3.67 9.35
C MET A 87 3.01 -2.71 9.67
N GLY A 88 2.75 -1.75 10.56
CA GLY A 88 3.78 -0.80 11.00
C GLY A 88 4.14 0.27 9.97
N GLY A 89 3.71 0.13 8.74
CA GLY A 89 3.88 1.13 7.69
C GLY A 89 5.33 1.51 7.42
N MET A 90 5.51 2.70 6.87
CA MET A 90 6.85 3.20 6.52
C MET A 90 7.76 3.40 7.73
N ASN A 91 7.19 3.55 8.92
CA ASN A 91 8.01 3.63 10.14
C ASN A 91 8.88 2.38 10.34
N GLU A 92 8.41 1.23 9.88
CA GLU A 92 9.11 -0.05 10.02
C GLU A 92 9.78 -0.50 8.72
N TRP A 93 9.74 0.33 7.69
CA TRP A 93 10.32 -0.01 6.40
C TRP A 93 11.84 0.13 6.41
N GLU A 94 12.54 -0.93 6.06
CA GLU A 94 14.02 -0.96 6.00
C GLU A 94 14.54 -1.21 4.58
N GLY A 95 13.64 -1.29 3.62
CA GLY A 95 14.00 -1.52 2.23
C GLY A 95 14.36 -0.23 1.48
N PRO A 96 14.54 -0.33 0.16
CA PRO A 96 14.87 0.84 -0.65
C PRO A 96 13.72 1.83 -0.72
N THR A 97 14.06 3.10 -0.97
CA THR A 97 13.08 4.17 -1.21
C THR A 97 13.47 4.95 -2.46
N GLU A 98 12.50 5.63 -3.02
CA GLU A 98 12.73 6.53 -4.16
C GLU A 98 12.06 7.88 -3.98
#